data_98cd692070c242bb27bff2f589892fe9
#
_entry.id   98cd692070c242bb27bff2f589892fe9
#
_cell.length_a   1.000
_cell.length_b   1.000
_cell.length_c   1.000
_cell.angle_alpha   90.00
_cell.angle_beta   90.00
_cell.angle_gamma   90.00
#
_symmetry.space_group_name_H-M   'P 1'
#
loop_
_entity.id
_entity.type
_entity.pdbx_description
1 polymer ?
#
loop_
_entity_poly.entity_id
_entity_poly.type
_entity_poly.pdbx_seq_one_letter_code
_entity_poly.pdbx_strand_id
1 'polypeptide(L)'
;MRKIRRAAVIGSGVMGGGIAALLASAGVETILLDIVPPDLKDDAKKDPKARNRIVKSGLDNVLKASPPLLMHPKDADRISIGNMEDDFDRIAQCDWIIEVVVENLKIKQDLLKRIEPVRKTGSIVSSNTSGIPLKSMSEGLGLEFKQHFLGTHFFNPVRYMRLLEIIPGAETLPEILEFVADFGERILGKGIVWAKDTPNFVANRIGVMGIVRAMQLMVDEGLSIPEVDALFGPVMGRPKTAMFKTADLVGLDVLGHVARNTYDLVQDDEARDSFVLPDFVDRMIEKNLLGKKANSGFYKTDLTPDWQKVRKVIDPDSLEYHEYDPPEFPALNEAKKIATLPEKMKALVYGRDKGAEFAWRVLAENLIYAVNRIPEIADSVVEIDNAMKWGFNFEMGPFETWDAIGLPDSVAKMEKDGYAVPEKVKEMIASGCTRFYKLENGLRYFYDFGAKDYQPVQVSENILSLEALKSAGNKIKTTDSASLIDLGDDVVCLEFHTKMNSLNAEIIDFLAETLEYVDDNAAGLVIGNQAGGMPGAFSAGADLKGILGAVKEGRYADIETMVENLQTVLQKARFAPFPVVAA
;
A
#
# COMPACT_ATOMS: atom_id res chain seq x y z
N MET A 1 -1.26 17.77 25.31
CA MET A 1 -1.22 17.06 24.01
C MET A 1 -0.31 15.86 24.14
N ARG A 2 -0.80 14.64 23.86
CA ARG A 2 -0.02 13.40 23.90
C ARG A 2 1.08 13.46 22.85
N LYS A 3 2.25 12.87 23.11
CA LYS A 3 3.38 12.82 22.13
C LYS A 3 4.04 11.46 22.23
N ILE A 4 4.45 10.91 21.10
CA ILE A 4 5.31 9.73 21.04
C ILE A 4 6.74 10.22 20.85
N ARG A 5 7.54 10.12 21.90
CA ARG A 5 8.97 10.43 21.87
C ARG A 5 9.82 9.17 21.86
N ARG A 6 9.31 8.12 22.49
CA ARG A 6 9.99 6.84 22.63
C ARG A 6 9.04 5.69 22.37
N ALA A 7 9.45 4.75 21.52
CA ALA A 7 8.68 3.56 21.17
C ALA A 7 9.50 2.29 21.41
N ALA A 8 8.81 1.19 21.68
CA ALA A 8 9.39 -0.15 21.66
C ALA A 8 8.72 -0.99 20.56
N VAL A 9 9.53 -1.68 19.76
CA VAL A 9 9.08 -2.66 18.78
C VAL A 9 9.59 -4.02 19.24
N ILE A 10 8.68 -4.96 19.48
CA ILE A 10 9.00 -6.31 20.00
C ILE A 10 8.84 -7.33 18.88
N GLY A 11 9.93 -7.90 18.43
CA GLY A 11 10.10 -8.71 17.23
C GLY A 11 10.89 -7.96 16.17
N SER A 12 12.08 -8.46 15.79
CA SER A 12 13.01 -7.83 14.85
C SER A 12 12.98 -8.44 13.44
N GLY A 13 11.90 -9.14 13.12
CA GLY A 13 11.66 -9.67 11.78
C GLY A 13 11.48 -8.55 10.73
N VAL A 14 11.08 -8.94 9.52
CA VAL A 14 10.91 -8.00 8.38
C VAL A 14 10.00 -6.83 8.75
N MET A 15 8.84 -7.11 9.36
CA MET A 15 7.88 -6.06 9.74
C MET A 15 8.39 -5.22 10.90
N GLY A 16 8.88 -5.85 11.98
CA GLY A 16 9.35 -5.11 13.17
C GLY A 16 10.58 -4.26 12.87
N GLY A 17 11.53 -4.76 12.09
CA GLY A 17 12.65 -3.96 11.60
C GLY A 17 12.20 -2.77 10.75
N GLY A 18 11.24 -2.99 9.85
CA GLY A 18 10.65 -1.93 9.01
C GLY A 18 9.90 -0.86 9.82
N ILE A 19 9.12 -1.26 10.83
CA ILE A 19 8.40 -0.34 11.74
C ILE A 19 9.40 0.47 12.58
N ALA A 20 10.44 -0.18 13.12
CA ALA A 20 11.48 0.50 13.87
C ALA A 20 12.22 1.54 13.00
N ALA A 21 12.52 1.20 11.75
CA ALA A 21 13.14 2.12 10.79
C ALA A 21 12.24 3.32 10.47
N LEU A 22 10.94 3.11 10.28
CA LEU A 22 9.97 4.17 10.02
C LEU A 22 9.86 5.13 11.22
N LEU A 23 9.72 4.61 12.43
CA LEU A 23 9.64 5.40 13.65
C LEU A 23 10.93 6.22 13.89
N ALA A 24 12.09 5.60 13.72
CA ALA A 24 13.38 6.27 13.84
C ALA A 24 13.54 7.40 12.81
N SER A 25 13.11 7.16 11.56
CA SER A 25 13.13 8.17 10.50
C SER A 25 12.14 9.32 10.77
N ALA A 26 11.07 9.06 11.51
CA ALA A 26 10.14 10.07 12.01
C ALA A 26 10.61 10.81 13.28
N GLY A 27 11.86 10.55 13.73
CA GLY A 27 12.46 11.22 14.89
C GLY A 27 12.15 10.59 16.24
N VAL A 28 11.55 9.39 16.27
CA VAL A 28 11.20 8.67 17.50
C VAL A 28 12.37 7.80 17.97
N GLU A 29 12.78 7.97 19.24
CA GLU A 29 13.73 7.05 19.89
C GLU A 29 13.11 5.66 19.99
N THR A 30 13.70 4.68 19.33
CA THR A 30 13.09 3.36 19.16
C THR A 30 13.94 2.27 19.79
N ILE A 31 13.32 1.44 20.61
CA ILE A 31 13.93 0.24 21.19
C ILE A 31 13.43 -0.95 20.37
N LEU A 32 14.34 -1.68 19.73
CA LEU A 32 14.01 -2.91 19.00
C LEU A 32 14.42 -4.10 19.87
N LEU A 33 13.46 -4.92 20.25
CA LEU A 33 13.65 -6.09 21.10
C LEU A 33 13.33 -7.39 20.35
N ASP A 34 14.06 -8.46 20.68
CA ASP A 34 13.74 -9.80 20.22
C ASP A 34 14.07 -10.84 21.29
N ILE A 35 13.76 -12.09 21.02
CA ILE A 35 14.10 -13.20 21.93
C ILE A 35 15.61 -13.44 21.97
N VAL A 36 16.07 -13.97 23.10
CA VAL A 36 17.40 -14.57 23.16
C VAL A 36 17.41 -15.83 22.29
N PRO A 37 18.45 -16.06 21.46
CA PRO A 37 18.49 -17.26 20.62
C PRO A 37 18.35 -18.54 21.45
N PRO A 38 17.40 -19.44 21.11
CA PRO A 38 17.16 -20.66 21.93
C PRO A 38 18.26 -21.69 21.80
N ASP A 39 19.14 -21.58 20.81
CA ASP A 39 20.22 -22.50 20.48
C ASP A 39 21.58 -22.15 21.12
N LEU A 40 21.61 -21.20 22.07
CA LEU A 40 22.86 -20.80 22.73
C LEU A 40 23.42 -21.89 23.60
N LYS A 41 24.70 -22.22 23.38
CA LYS A 41 25.51 -23.10 24.27
C LYS A 41 25.87 -22.35 25.56
N ASP A 42 26.20 -23.09 26.61
CA ASP A 42 26.37 -22.57 27.99
C ASP A 42 27.34 -21.38 28.08
N ASP A 43 28.47 -21.44 27.40
CA ASP A 43 29.46 -20.35 27.39
C ASP A 43 28.92 -19.08 26.70
N ALA A 44 28.11 -19.24 25.66
CA ALA A 44 27.50 -18.13 24.90
C ALA A 44 26.30 -17.49 25.62
N LYS A 45 25.68 -18.17 26.60
CA LYS A 45 24.56 -17.64 27.39
C LYS A 45 24.93 -16.41 28.22
N LYS A 46 26.21 -16.18 28.50
CA LYS A 46 26.72 -15.01 29.24
C LYS A 46 27.26 -13.91 28.32
N ASP A 47 27.40 -14.17 27.03
CA ASP A 47 27.91 -13.18 26.09
C ASP A 47 26.75 -12.28 25.56
N PRO A 48 26.74 -10.96 25.86
CA PRO A 48 25.71 -10.05 25.40
C PRO A 48 25.57 -10.00 23.86
N LYS A 49 26.67 -10.23 23.14
CA LYS A 49 26.63 -10.24 21.66
C LYS A 49 25.89 -11.48 21.14
N ALA A 50 26.13 -12.63 21.75
CA ALA A 50 25.46 -13.86 21.39
C ALA A 50 23.97 -13.80 21.76
N ARG A 51 23.62 -13.26 22.91
CA ARG A 51 22.23 -13.07 23.37
C ARG A 51 21.44 -12.13 22.48
N ASN A 52 22.08 -11.11 21.91
CA ASN A 52 21.46 -10.14 21.01
C ASN A 52 21.61 -10.49 19.51
N ARG A 53 22.03 -11.71 19.16
CA ARG A 53 22.31 -12.11 17.77
C ARG A 53 21.11 -11.95 16.86
N ILE A 54 19.89 -12.31 17.31
CA ILE A 54 18.66 -12.22 16.51
C ILE A 54 18.33 -10.76 16.22
N VAL A 55 18.21 -9.95 17.26
CA VAL A 55 17.87 -8.52 17.10
C VAL A 55 18.95 -7.76 16.31
N LYS A 56 20.22 -8.12 16.49
CA LYS A 56 21.33 -7.53 15.70
C LYS A 56 21.20 -7.88 14.23
N SER A 57 20.87 -9.15 13.91
CA SER A 57 20.61 -9.57 12.53
C SER A 57 19.40 -8.83 11.92
N GLY A 58 18.34 -8.62 12.71
CA GLY A 58 17.19 -7.81 12.29
C GLY A 58 17.58 -6.38 11.93
N LEU A 59 18.36 -5.71 12.78
CA LEU A 59 18.88 -4.36 12.50
C LEU A 59 19.82 -4.35 11.28
N ASP A 60 20.70 -5.34 11.13
CA ASP A 60 21.60 -5.43 9.97
C ASP A 60 20.82 -5.60 8.65
N ASN A 61 19.70 -6.32 8.68
CA ASN A 61 18.79 -6.44 7.53
C ASN A 61 18.15 -5.09 7.17
N VAL A 62 17.76 -4.30 8.16
CA VAL A 62 17.26 -2.92 7.96
C VAL A 62 18.30 -2.05 7.26
N LEU A 63 19.54 -2.08 7.76
CA LEU A 63 20.64 -1.26 7.24
C LEU A 63 21.07 -1.64 5.81
N LYS A 64 20.93 -2.93 5.45
CA LYS A 64 21.31 -3.47 4.13
C LYS A 64 20.15 -3.56 3.16
N ALA A 65 18.94 -3.17 3.56
CA ALA A 65 17.74 -3.33 2.75
C ALA A 65 17.84 -2.56 1.42
N SER A 66 17.38 -3.19 0.36
CA SER A 66 17.24 -2.57 -0.96
C SER A 66 15.83 -2.88 -1.50
N PRO A 67 14.99 -1.85 -1.66
CA PRO A 67 15.24 -0.42 -1.41
C PRO A 67 15.43 -0.09 0.09
N PRO A 68 16.09 1.07 0.41
CA PRO A 68 16.40 1.45 1.79
C PRO A 68 15.17 1.62 2.67
N LEU A 69 15.15 1.07 3.88
CA LEU A 69 14.05 1.22 4.85
C LEU A 69 14.13 2.50 5.67
N LEU A 70 15.34 3.01 5.93
CA LEU A 70 15.57 4.30 6.58
C LEU A 70 15.49 5.44 5.55
N MET A 71 14.98 6.60 5.94
CA MET A 71 14.98 7.80 5.10
C MET A 71 16.39 8.36 4.96
N HIS A 72 17.15 8.36 6.06
CA HIS A 72 18.56 8.73 6.06
C HIS A 72 19.38 7.71 6.90
N PRO A 73 20.61 7.33 6.51
CA PRO A 73 21.41 6.35 7.26
C PRO A 73 21.62 6.71 8.73
N LYS A 74 21.74 7.98 9.09
CA LYS A 74 21.88 8.46 10.47
C LYS A 74 20.65 8.23 11.35
N ASP A 75 19.47 7.96 10.75
CA ASP A 75 18.28 7.66 11.55
C ASP A 75 18.44 6.35 12.31
N ALA A 76 19.34 5.47 11.88
CA ALA A 76 19.73 4.28 12.61
C ALA A 76 20.24 4.57 14.03
N ASP A 77 20.83 5.74 14.27
CA ASP A 77 21.35 6.13 15.59
C ASP A 77 20.23 6.26 16.66
N ARG A 78 18.96 6.38 16.20
CA ARG A 78 17.79 6.39 17.07
C ARG A 78 17.27 4.99 17.40
N ILE A 79 17.84 3.93 16.79
CA ILE A 79 17.43 2.55 17.07
C ILE A 79 18.40 1.92 18.04
N SER A 80 17.97 1.66 19.26
CA SER A 80 18.71 0.86 20.23
C SER A 80 18.18 -0.56 20.24
N ILE A 81 19.05 -1.56 20.30
CA ILE A 81 18.68 -2.97 20.32
C ILE A 81 18.80 -3.56 21.72
N GLY A 82 18.08 -4.65 21.97
CA GLY A 82 18.14 -5.43 23.19
C GLY A 82 17.39 -6.74 23.06
N ASN A 83 17.40 -7.56 24.11
CA ASN A 83 16.62 -8.78 24.12
C ASN A 83 15.55 -8.76 25.23
N MET A 84 14.57 -9.65 25.07
CA MET A 84 13.40 -9.72 25.95
C MET A 84 13.72 -10.26 27.36
N GLU A 85 14.91 -10.77 27.63
CA GLU A 85 15.31 -11.21 28.96
C GLU A 85 16.04 -10.11 29.72
N ASP A 86 17.01 -9.45 29.08
CA ASP A 86 17.90 -8.51 29.75
C ASP A 86 17.40 -7.07 29.70
N ASP A 87 16.65 -6.70 28.66
CA ASP A 87 16.29 -5.31 28.33
C ASP A 87 14.78 -5.04 28.37
N PHE A 88 13.96 -6.01 28.78
CA PHE A 88 12.51 -5.88 28.70
C PHE A 88 11.96 -4.71 29.51
N ASP A 89 12.52 -4.44 30.67
CA ASP A 89 12.08 -3.35 31.55
C ASP A 89 12.23 -1.96 30.93
N ARG A 90 13.01 -1.82 29.85
CA ARG A 90 13.14 -0.56 29.10
C ARG A 90 11.84 -0.09 28.45
N ILE A 91 10.86 -1.01 28.23
CA ILE A 91 9.53 -0.65 27.70
C ILE A 91 8.76 0.28 28.65
N ALA A 92 9.06 0.27 29.94
CA ALA A 92 8.47 1.19 30.93
C ALA A 92 8.68 2.67 30.61
N GLN A 93 9.63 3.01 29.73
CA GLN A 93 9.91 4.39 29.31
C GLN A 93 9.23 4.75 27.99
N CYS A 94 8.53 3.80 27.35
CA CYS A 94 7.97 3.99 26.02
C CYS A 94 6.56 4.57 26.06
N ASP A 95 6.26 5.44 25.11
CA ASP A 95 4.94 6.02 24.88
C ASP A 95 4.06 5.09 24.06
N TRP A 96 4.70 4.29 23.19
CA TRP A 96 4.06 3.31 22.31
C TRP A 96 4.87 2.01 22.28
N ILE A 97 4.20 0.88 22.49
CA ILE A 97 4.79 -0.46 22.44
C ILE A 97 4.08 -1.22 21.33
N ILE A 98 4.82 -1.71 20.34
CA ILE A 98 4.29 -2.37 19.14
C ILE A 98 4.73 -3.82 19.17
N GLU A 99 3.78 -4.74 19.26
CA GLU A 99 4.00 -6.17 19.19
C GLU A 99 4.05 -6.62 17.72
N VAL A 100 5.15 -7.30 17.34
CA VAL A 100 5.42 -7.77 15.97
C VAL A 100 6.06 -9.17 16.01
N VAL A 101 5.67 -10.00 16.98
CA VAL A 101 6.17 -11.38 17.10
C VAL A 101 5.41 -12.33 16.16
N VAL A 102 5.83 -13.60 16.15
CA VAL A 102 5.22 -14.63 15.29
C VAL A 102 3.70 -14.73 15.48
N GLU A 103 3.00 -15.08 14.40
CA GLU A 103 1.53 -15.12 14.35
C GLU A 103 1.00 -16.37 15.06
N ASN A 104 1.03 -16.31 16.40
CA ASN A 104 0.55 -17.36 17.29
C ASN A 104 -0.15 -16.74 18.51
N LEU A 105 -1.42 -17.06 18.68
CA LEU A 105 -2.27 -16.48 19.73
C LEU A 105 -1.66 -16.64 21.13
N LYS A 106 -1.19 -17.83 21.46
CA LYS A 106 -0.64 -18.10 22.80
C LYS A 106 0.61 -17.27 23.08
N ILE A 107 1.51 -17.18 22.11
CA ILE A 107 2.75 -16.39 22.24
C ILE A 107 2.41 -14.90 22.42
N LYS A 108 1.43 -14.39 21.65
CA LYS A 108 0.99 -12.98 21.75
C LYS A 108 0.31 -12.70 23.09
N GLN A 109 -0.56 -13.59 23.58
CA GLN A 109 -1.19 -13.46 24.89
C GLN A 109 -0.15 -13.44 26.03
N ASP A 110 0.83 -14.35 25.99
CA ASP A 110 1.87 -14.42 27.02
C ASP A 110 2.75 -13.17 27.01
N LEU A 111 3.05 -12.62 25.83
CA LEU A 111 3.76 -11.35 25.69
C LEU A 111 2.96 -10.17 26.23
N LEU A 112 1.68 -10.04 25.85
CA LEU A 112 0.83 -8.95 26.33
C LEU A 112 0.65 -8.97 27.85
N LYS A 113 0.47 -10.16 28.45
CA LYS A 113 0.45 -10.35 29.92
C LYS A 113 1.77 -9.93 30.58
N ARG A 114 2.89 -10.08 29.89
CA ARG A 114 4.19 -9.64 30.36
C ARG A 114 4.38 -8.13 30.22
N ILE A 115 3.82 -7.51 29.16
CA ILE A 115 3.88 -6.05 28.93
C ILE A 115 3.04 -5.31 29.97
N GLU A 116 1.87 -5.81 30.31
CA GLU A 116 0.89 -5.12 31.17
C GLU A 116 1.48 -4.56 32.48
N PRO A 117 2.19 -5.35 33.32
CA PRO A 117 2.73 -4.84 34.58
C PRO A 117 3.98 -3.96 34.44
N VAL A 118 4.67 -4.00 33.29
CA VAL A 118 5.93 -3.27 33.08
C VAL A 118 5.73 -1.94 32.40
N ARG A 119 4.76 -1.84 31.46
CA ARG A 119 4.51 -0.59 30.74
C ARG A 119 4.11 0.56 31.66
N LYS A 120 4.43 1.78 31.28
CA LYS A 120 3.90 2.94 32.02
C LYS A 120 2.40 3.09 31.79
N THR A 121 1.68 3.49 32.82
CA THR A 121 0.24 3.80 32.73
C THR A 121 -0.04 4.81 31.63
N GLY A 122 -1.05 4.54 30.82
CA GLY A 122 -1.46 5.39 29.70
C GLY A 122 -0.56 5.28 28.46
N SER A 123 0.47 4.41 28.43
CA SER A 123 1.19 4.12 27.18
C SER A 123 0.29 3.32 26.24
N ILE A 124 0.47 3.54 24.94
CA ILE A 124 -0.25 2.81 23.90
C ILE A 124 0.42 1.46 23.68
N VAL A 125 -0.36 0.41 23.54
CA VAL A 125 0.10 -0.90 23.09
C VAL A 125 -0.64 -1.25 21.81
N SER A 126 0.08 -1.69 20.79
CA SER A 126 -0.57 -2.18 19.58
C SER A 126 0.04 -3.48 19.08
N SER A 127 -0.75 -4.26 18.35
CA SER A 127 -0.26 -5.44 17.65
C SER A 127 -0.27 -5.20 16.14
N ASN A 128 0.77 -5.70 15.46
CA ASN A 128 0.83 -5.75 14.01
C ASN A 128 0.36 -7.12 13.49
N THR A 129 -0.49 -7.81 14.23
CA THR A 129 -1.10 -9.07 13.77
C THR A 129 -1.80 -8.87 12.44
N SER A 130 -1.80 -9.88 11.57
CA SER A 130 -2.48 -9.82 10.27
C SER A 130 -3.87 -10.44 10.29
N GLY A 131 -4.24 -11.18 11.35
CA GLY A 131 -5.53 -11.88 11.35
C GLY A 131 -5.97 -12.49 12.66
N ILE A 132 -5.18 -12.42 13.72
CA ILE A 132 -5.61 -12.88 15.05
C ILE A 132 -6.50 -11.81 15.68
N PRO A 133 -7.76 -12.13 16.07
CA PRO A 133 -8.66 -11.16 16.68
C PRO A 133 -8.08 -10.54 17.95
N LEU A 134 -8.14 -9.22 18.06
CA LEU A 134 -7.64 -8.46 19.21
C LEU A 134 -8.37 -8.84 20.50
N LYS A 135 -9.67 -9.15 20.40
CA LYS A 135 -10.47 -9.67 21.51
C LYS A 135 -9.83 -10.91 22.12
N SER A 136 -9.41 -11.87 21.29
CA SER A 136 -8.75 -13.10 21.77
C SER A 136 -7.36 -12.81 22.35
N MET A 137 -6.62 -11.87 21.74
CA MET A 137 -5.29 -11.51 22.23
C MET A 137 -5.30 -10.85 23.61
N SER A 138 -6.30 -10.00 23.87
CA SER A 138 -6.42 -9.21 25.12
C SER A 138 -7.21 -9.92 26.22
N GLU A 139 -7.58 -11.17 26.04
CA GLU A 139 -8.30 -11.94 27.03
C GLU A 139 -7.52 -12.07 28.35
N GLY A 140 -8.21 -11.76 29.48
CA GLY A 140 -7.63 -11.80 30.80
C GLY A 140 -6.75 -10.59 31.19
N LEU A 141 -6.59 -9.59 30.30
CA LEU A 141 -5.91 -8.32 30.62
C LEU A 141 -6.86 -7.33 31.30
N GLY A 142 -6.29 -6.41 32.09
CA GLY A 142 -7.05 -5.38 32.80
C GLY A 142 -7.69 -4.35 31.87
N LEU A 143 -8.75 -3.68 32.36
CA LEU A 143 -9.51 -2.70 31.59
C LEU A 143 -8.62 -1.54 31.11
N GLU A 144 -7.73 -1.02 31.95
CA GLU A 144 -6.85 0.11 31.59
C GLU A 144 -5.90 -0.29 30.44
N PHE A 145 -5.40 -1.53 30.42
CA PHE A 145 -4.63 -2.02 29.29
C PHE A 145 -5.47 -2.06 28.00
N LYS A 146 -6.67 -2.65 28.05
CA LYS A 146 -7.57 -2.79 26.90
C LYS A 146 -8.00 -1.43 26.36
N GLN A 147 -8.17 -0.43 27.21
CA GLN A 147 -8.46 0.94 26.81
C GLN A 147 -7.34 1.62 26.00
N HIS A 148 -6.10 1.10 26.10
CA HIS A 148 -4.93 1.60 25.38
C HIS A 148 -4.38 0.59 24.37
N PHE A 149 -5.14 -0.48 24.08
CA PHE A 149 -4.75 -1.56 23.15
C PHE A 149 -5.55 -1.49 21.86
N LEU A 150 -4.86 -1.61 20.70
CA LEU A 150 -5.45 -1.59 19.37
C LEU A 150 -4.61 -2.41 18.39
N GLY A 151 -5.15 -2.68 17.21
CA GLY A 151 -4.37 -3.18 16.08
C GLY A 151 -3.79 -2.01 15.25
N THR A 152 -2.54 -2.15 14.83
CA THR A 152 -1.89 -1.26 13.85
C THR A 152 -1.22 -2.11 12.80
N HIS A 153 -1.95 -2.44 11.74
CA HIS A 153 -1.49 -3.36 10.73
C HIS A 153 -0.79 -2.60 9.59
N PHE A 154 0.54 -2.66 9.59
CA PHE A 154 1.40 -2.09 8.55
C PHE A 154 1.61 -3.10 7.42
N PHE A 155 1.91 -2.59 6.22
CA PHE A 155 2.17 -3.40 5.03
C PHE A 155 3.65 -3.35 4.62
N ASN A 156 4.15 -4.47 4.09
CA ASN A 156 5.54 -4.62 3.66
C ASN A 156 5.75 -4.15 2.21
N PRO A 157 6.78 -3.34 1.91
CA PRO A 157 7.76 -2.74 2.81
C PRO A 157 7.19 -1.53 3.57
N VAL A 158 7.37 -1.51 4.89
CA VAL A 158 6.71 -0.56 5.80
C VAL A 158 6.90 0.91 5.40
N ARG A 159 8.08 1.29 4.93
CA ARG A 159 8.36 2.66 4.48
C ARG A 159 7.54 3.05 3.24
N TYR A 160 7.36 2.13 2.30
CA TYR A 160 6.83 2.43 0.95
C TYR A 160 5.32 2.22 0.84
N MET A 161 4.79 1.25 1.59
CA MET A 161 3.36 0.98 1.58
C MET A 161 2.62 2.04 2.39
N ARG A 162 1.68 2.70 1.73
CA ARG A 162 0.93 3.81 2.36
C ARG A 162 -0.07 3.32 3.40
N LEU A 163 -0.61 2.11 3.25
CA LEU A 163 -1.66 1.60 4.12
C LEU A 163 -1.20 1.42 5.57
N LEU A 164 -2.02 1.91 6.49
CA LEU A 164 -2.04 1.55 7.90
C LEU A 164 -3.49 1.27 8.28
N GLU A 165 -3.82 0.00 8.52
CA GLU A 165 -5.12 -0.36 9.08
C GLU A 165 -5.08 -0.13 10.59
N ILE A 166 -6.08 0.60 11.11
CA ILE A 166 -6.31 0.78 12.54
C ILE A 166 -7.52 -0.05 12.92
N ILE A 167 -7.30 -0.96 13.85
CA ILE A 167 -8.30 -1.91 14.32
C ILE A 167 -8.62 -1.60 15.77
N PRO A 168 -9.81 -1.05 16.10
CA PRO A 168 -10.26 -0.85 17.46
C PRO A 168 -10.44 -2.18 18.19
N GLY A 169 -9.95 -2.29 19.43
CA GLY A 169 -10.45 -3.28 20.36
C GLY A 169 -11.80 -2.84 20.96
N ALA A 170 -12.53 -3.76 21.57
CA ALA A 170 -13.86 -3.47 22.11
C ALA A 170 -13.87 -2.36 23.18
N GLU A 171 -12.81 -2.23 23.95
CA GLU A 171 -12.67 -1.26 25.04
C GLU A 171 -11.70 -0.10 24.69
N THR A 172 -11.12 -0.08 23.49
CA THR A 172 -10.15 0.97 23.11
C THR A 172 -10.80 2.36 23.15
N LEU A 173 -10.17 3.30 23.85
CA LEU A 173 -10.67 4.65 23.97
C LEU A 173 -10.63 5.41 22.63
N PRO A 174 -11.69 6.14 22.26
CA PRO A 174 -11.71 6.90 21.01
C PRO A 174 -10.54 7.86 20.85
N GLU A 175 -10.13 8.56 21.91
CA GLU A 175 -8.99 9.47 21.89
C GLU A 175 -7.64 8.78 21.64
N ILE A 176 -7.53 7.48 21.91
CA ILE A 176 -6.34 6.70 21.56
C ILE A 176 -6.35 6.39 20.07
N LEU A 177 -7.49 5.99 19.54
CA LEU A 177 -7.67 5.70 18.12
C LEU A 177 -7.38 6.94 17.26
N GLU A 178 -8.01 8.08 17.62
CA GLU A 178 -7.80 9.36 16.93
C GLU A 178 -6.35 9.81 16.99
N PHE A 179 -5.71 9.68 18.16
CA PHE A 179 -4.30 10.04 18.31
C PHE A 179 -3.37 9.17 17.46
N VAL A 180 -3.59 7.85 17.42
CA VAL A 180 -2.75 6.93 16.61
C VAL A 180 -2.99 7.17 15.12
N ALA A 181 -4.24 7.43 14.72
CA ALA A 181 -4.58 7.79 13.34
C ALA A 181 -3.89 9.09 12.91
N ASP A 182 -4.01 10.16 13.70
CA ASP A 182 -3.34 11.44 13.44
C ASP A 182 -1.81 11.31 13.39
N PHE A 183 -1.21 10.54 14.31
CA PHE A 183 0.23 10.28 14.28
C PHE A 183 0.63 9.47 13.04
N GLY A 184 -0.15 8.47 12.68
CA GLY A 184 0.05 7.66 11.47
C GLY A 184 0.01 8.52 10.21
N GLU A 185 -0.98 9.39 10.09
CA GLU A 185 -1.17 10.25 8.92
C GLU A 185 -0.12 11.36 8.84
N ARG A 186 -0.01 12.20 9.88
CA ARG A 186 0.83 13.40 9.82
C ARG A 186 2.31 13.16 10.04
N ILE A 187 2.66 12.16 10.87
CA ILE A 187 4.06 11.95 11.26
C ILE A 187 4.68 10.79 10.48
N LEU A 188 3.92 9.69 10.28
CA LEU A 188 4.41 8.52 9.57
C LEU A 188 4.10 8.54 8.06
N GLY A 189 3.27 9.49 7.59
CA GLY A 189 2.89 9.61 6.17
C GLY A 189 2.01 8.46 5.67
N LYS A 190 1.21 7.86 6.56
CA LYS A 190 0.33 6.73 6.24
C LYS A 190 -1.05 7.20 5.78
N GLY A 191 -1.69 6.36 4.97
CA GLY A 191 -3.13 6.44 4.72
C GLY A 191 -3.85 5.54 5.71
N ILE A 192 -4.75 6.12 6.47
CA ILE A 192 -5.47 5.40 7.52
C ILE A 192 -6.72 4.73 6.94
N VAL A 193 -6.88 3.45 7.25
CA VAL A 193 -8.09 2.67 6.99
C VAL A 193 -8.63 2.15 8.32
N TRP A 194 -9.91 2.44 8.58
CA TRP A 194 -10.61 1.96 9.76
C TRP A 194 -11.13 0.55 9.49
N ALA A 195 -10.49 -0.44 10.10
CA ALA A 195 -10.84 -1.84 9.97
C ALA A 195 -11.55 -2.35 11.23
N LYS A 196 -12.41 -3.34 11.07
CA LYS A 196 -13.01 -4.05 12.22
C LYS A 196 -12.14 -5.21 12.67
N ASP A 197 -12.30 -5.62 13.93
CA ASP A 197 -11.58 -6.78 14.51
C ASP A 197 -12.12 -8.09 13.95
N THR A 198 -11.84 -8.32 12.67
CA THR A 198 -12.24 -9.49 11.88
C THR A 198 -11.04 -10.19 11.28
N PRO A 199 -11.10 -11.48 10.97
CA PRO A 199 -9.98 -12.22 10.39
C PRO A 199 -9.43 -11.57 9.12
N ASN A 200 -8.13 -11.29 9.13
CA ASN A 200 -7.39 -10.66 8.01
C ASN A 200 -7.84 -9.25 7.60
N PHE A 201 -8.61 -8.58 8.46
CA PHE A 201 -9.04 -7.18 8.36
C PHE A 201 -9.62 -6.83 6.99
N VAL A 202 -9.14 -5.79 6.30
CA VAL A 202 -9.70 -5.30 5.04
C VAL A 202 -8.85 -5.73 3.84
N ALA A 203 -7.61 -5.26 3.75
CA ALA A 203 -6.81 -5.43 2.54
C ALA A 203 -6.45 -6.91 2.28
N ASN A 204 -6.03 -7.64 3.31
CA ASN A 204 -5.73 -9.06 3.15
C ASN A 204 -6.98 -9.87 2.84
N ARG A 205 -8.13 -9.55 3.47
CA ARG A 205 -9.39 -10.25 3.22
C ARG A 205 -9.80 -10.17 1.74
N ILE A 206 -9.81 -8.96 1.17
CA ILE A 206 -10.20 -8.74 -0.22
C ILE A 206 -9.08 -9.18 -1.19
N GLY A 207 -7.83 -8.83 -0.89
CA GLY A 207 -6.71 -9.07 -1.80
C GLY A 207 -6.35 -10.56 -1.93
N VAL A 208 -6.32 -11.29 -0.82
CA VAL A 208 -6.00 -12.74 -0.84
C VAL A 208 -7.14 -13.54 -1.48
N MET A 209 -8.41 -13.20 -1.16
CA MET A 209 -9.55 -13.79 -1.86
C MET A 209 -9.40 -13.67 -3.38
N GLY A 210 -9.15 -12.46 -3.88
CA GLY A 210 -9.00 -12.22 -5.32
C GLY A 210 -7.84 -12.97 -5.97
N ILE A 211 -6.71 -13.10 -5.28
CA ILE A 211 -5.54 -13.82 -5.81
C ILE A 211 -5.81 -15.33 -5.83
N VAL A 212 -6.29 -15.90 -4.73
CA VAL A 212 -6.54 -17.35 -4.64
C VAL A 212 -7.65 -17.78 -5.60
N ARG A 213 -8.72 -16.98 -5.68
CA ARG A 213 -9.82 -17.26 -6.61
C ARG A 213 -9.37 -17.21 -8.08
N ALA A 214 -8.53 -16.26 -8.44
CA ALA A 214 -7.94 -16.21 -9.77
C ALA A 214 -7.06 -17.43 -10.07
N MET A 215 -6.32 -17.95 -9.07
CA MET A 215 -5.54 -19.19 -9.20
C MET A 215 -6.44 -20.41 -9.41
N GLN A 216 -7.57 -20.52 -8.68
CA GLN A 216 -8.55 -21.60 -8.86
C GLN A 216 -9.14 -21.57 -10.27
N LEU A 217 -9.65 -20.40 -10.68
CA LEU A 217 -10.23 -20.24 -12.01
C LEU A 217 -9.22 -20.46 -13.14
N MET A 218 -7.95 -20.10 -12.93
CA MET A 218 -6.88 -20.38 -13.88
C MET A 218 -6.74 -21.87 -14.13
N VAL A 219 -6.77 -22.68 -13.08
CA VAL A 219 -6.71 -24.15 -13.19
C VAL A 219 -7.96 -24.69 -13.89
N ASP A 220 -9.15 -24.25 -13.45
CA ASP A 220 -10.43 -24.71 -13.98
C ASP A 220 -10.59 -24.44 -15.48
N GLU A 221 -10.12 -23.28 -15.94
CA GLU A 221 -10.25 -22.83 -17.33
C GLU A 221 -9.04 -23.11 -18.19
N GLY A 222 -7.96 -23.68 -17.61
CA GLY A 222 -6.73 -24.01 -18.34
C GLY A 222 -6.04 -22.79 -18.94
N LEU A 223 -5.88 -21.71 -18.14
CA LEU A 223 -5.00 -20.60 -18.48
C LEU A 223 -3.61 -20.82 -17.87
N SER A 224 -2.61 -20.20 -18.46
CA SER A 224 -1.26 -20.17 -17.90
C SER A 224 -1.07 -19.00 -16.93
N ILE A 225 -0.09 -19.10 -16.03
CA ILE A 225 0.32 -18.04 -15.10
C ILE A 225 0.62 -16.71 -15.82
N PRO A 226 1.37 -16.67 -16.94
CA PRO A 226 1.60 -15.45 -17.70
C PRO A 226 0.33 -14.82 -18.27
N GLU A 227 -0.63 -15.63 -18.70
CA GLU A 227 -1.91 -15.14 -19.23
C GLU A 227 -2.70 -14.39 -18.16
N VAL A 228 -2.82 -14.95 -16.95
CA VAL A 228 -3.50 -14.29 -15.84
C VAL A 228 -2.77 -13.00 -15.44
N ASP A 229 -1.44 -13.02 -15.30
CA ASP A 229 -0.68 -11.81 -14.96
C ASP A 229 -0.80 -10.72 -16.04
N ALA A 230 -0.94 -11.06 -17.30
CA ALA A 230 -1.14 -10.08 -18.37
C ALA A 230 -2.51 -9.43 -18.33
N LEU A 231 -3.55 -10.20 -17.98
CA LEU A 231 -4.92 -9.70 -17.84
C LEU A 231 -5.08 -8.80 -16.61
N PHE A 232 -4.43 -9.15 -15.49
CA PHE A 232 -4.58 -8.44 -14.21
C PHE A 232 -3.37 -7.55 -13.84
N GLY A 233 -2.70 -7.01 -14.84
CA GLY A 233 -1.65 -6.02 -14.69
C GLY A 233 -2.15 -4.57 -14.89
N PRO A 234 -1.32 -3.70 -15.51
CA PRO A 234 -1.62 -2.28 -15.68
C PRO A 234 -2.90 -1.96 -16.45
N VAL A 235 -3.39 -2.87 -17.29
CA VAL A 235 -4.67 -2.70 -18.01
C VAL A 235 -5.86 -2.69 -17.06
N MET A 236 -5.73 -3.38 -15.91
CA MET A 236 -6.73 -3.40 -14.84
C MET A 236 -6.33 -2.50 -13.65
N GLY A 237 -5.47 -1.50 -13.88
CA GLY A 237 -5.04 -0.58 -12.81
C GLY A 237 -4.28 -1.27 -11.67
N ARG A 238 -3.65 -2.39 -11.95
CA ARG A 238 -2.82 -3.10 -10.97
C ARG A 238 -1.33 -2.90 -11.27
N PRO A 239 -0.45 -3.07 -10.29
CA PRO A 239 0.98 -2.91 -10.51
C PRO A 239 1.50 -3.90 -11.58
N LYS A 240 2.67 -3.61 -12.16
CA LYS A 240 3.32 -4.51 -13.15
C LYS A 240 3.62 -5.91 -12.62
N THR A 241 3.56 -6.09 -11.32
CA THR A 241 3.68 -7.39 -10.65
C THR A 241 2.41 -8.22 -10.75
N ALA A 242 1.28 -7.61 -11.15
CA ALA A 242 0.00 -8.28 -11.34
C ALA A 242 -0.40 -9.17 -10.13
N MET A 243 -0.77 -10.44 -10.33
CA MET A 243 -1.20 -11.34 -9.26
C MET A 243 -0.08 -12.29 -8.82
N PHE A 244 0.45 -13.09 -9.74
CA PHE A 244 1.42 -14.16 -9.41
C PHE A 244 2.80 -13.62 -9.03
N LYS A 245 3.28 -12.57 -9.71
CA LYS A 245 4.53 -11.92 -9.27
C LYS A 245 4.36 -11.18 -7.94
N THR A 246 3.15 -10.68 -7.63
CA THR A 246 2.85 -10.12 -6.31
C THR A 246 2.90 -11.22 -5.25
N ALA A 247 2.31 -12.39 -5.51
CA ALA A 247 2.40 -13.53 -4.62
C ALA A 247 3.86 -13.99 -4.40
N ASP A 248 4.69 -13.99 -5.45
CA ASP A 248 6.14 -14.24 -5.34
C ASP A 248 6.88 -13.21 -4.49
N LEU A 249 6.46 -11.94 -4.50
CA LEU A 249 7.04 -10.89 -3.66
C LEU A 249 6.65 -11.03 -2.19
N VAL A 250 5.39 -11.37 -1.92
CA VAL A 250 4.85 -11.62 -0.58
C VAL A 250 5.47 -12.89 0.02
N GLY A 251 5.60 -13.90 -0.80
CA GLY A 251 6.02 -15.25 -0.43
C GLY A 251 4.82 -16.19 -0.29
N LEU A 252 4.89 -17.33 -0.98
CA LEU A 252 3.78 -18.29 -1.07
C LEU A 252 3.40 -18.90 0.29
N ASP A 253 4.36 -19.08 1.18
CA ASP A 253 4.10 -19.52 2.56
C ASP A 253 3.28 -18.49 3.35
N VAL A 254 3.55 -17.19 3.16
CA VAL A 254 2.79 -16.10 3.80
C VAL A 254 1.38 -16.04 3.20
N LEU A 255 1.26 -16.07 1.86
CA LEU A 255 -0.02 -16.10 1.18
C LEU A 255 -0.86 -17.31 1.64
N GLY A 256 -0.23 -18.49 1.66
CA GLY A 256 -0.87 -19.72 2.10
C GLY A 256 -1.30 -19.69 3.57
N HIS A 257 -0.48 -19.11 4.44
CA HIS A 257 -0.84 -18.93 5.85
C HIS A 257 -2.07 -18.03 6.00
N VAL A 258 -2.09 -16.88 5.32
CA VAL A 258 -3.22 -15.94 5.37
C VAL A 258 -4.49 -16.58 4.80
N ALA A 259 -4.39 -17.28 3.66
CA ALA A 259 -5.52 -17.96 3.05
C ALA A 259 -6.12 -19.04 3.97
N ARG A 260 -5.29 -19.95 4.51
CA ARG A 260 -5.75 -21.00 5.44
C ARG A 260 -6.33 -20.40 6.73
N ASN A 261 -5.67 -19.40 7.31
CA ASN A 261 -6.17 -18.72 8.51
C ASN A 261 -7.55 -18.09 8.26
N THR A 262 -7.75 -17.45 7.09
CA THR A 262 -9.07 -16.93 6.72
C THR A 262 -10.07 -18.06 6.60
N TYR A 263 -9.77 -19.09 5.82
CA TYR A 263 -10.64 -20.25 5.66
C TYR A 263 -11.09 -20.87 6.99
N ASP A 264 -10.16 -21.01 7.94
CA ASP A 264 -10.43 -21.61 9.24
C ASP A 264 -11.30 -20.73 10.15
N LEU A 265 -11.15 -19.41 10.06
CA LEU A 265 -11.81 -18.46 10.97
C LEU A 265 -13.15 -17.92 10.46
N VAL A 266 -13.41 -17.94 9.13
CA VAL A 266 -14.63 -17.36 8.53
C VAL A 266 -15.63 -18.44 8.13
N GLN A 267 -16.19 -19.14 9.11
CA GLN A 267 -17.06 -20.29 8.89
C GLN A 267 -18.34 -19.98 8.10
N ASP A 268 -18.90 -18.77 8.28
CA ASP A 268 -20.17 -18.32 7.70
C ASP A 268 -19.99 -17.47 6.43
N ASP A 269 -18.76 -17.39 5.88
CA ASP A 269 -18.47 -16.61 4.66
C ASP A 269 -18.97 -17.39 3.42
N GLU A 270 -19.82 -16.77 2.61
CA GLU A 270 -20.39 -17.35 1.39
C GLU A 270 -19.33 -17.69 0.33
N ALA A 271 -18.19 -17.04 0.37
CA ALA A 271 -17.05 -17.26 -0.52
C ALA A 271 -15.88 -17.97 0.16
N ARG A 272 -16.12 -18.62 1.30
CA ARG A 272 -15.08 -19.28 2.10
C ARG A 272 -14.16 -20.18 1.28
N ASP A 273 -14.73 -20.95 0.35
CA ASP A 273 -13.97 -21.87 -0.49
C ASP A 273 -13.01 -21.16 -1.47
N SER A 274 -13.20 -19.87 -1.71
CA SER A 274 -12.27 -19.04 -2.49
C SER A 274 -10.93 -18.80 -1.79
N PHE A 275 -10.79 -19.20 -0.52
CA PHE A 275 -9.53 -19.19 0.22
C PHE A 275 -8.79 -20.53 0.21
N VAL A 276 -9.34 -21.57 -0.41
CA VAL A 276 -8.67 -22.87 -0.57
C VAL A 276 -7.61 -22.75 -1.67
N LEU A 277 -6.34 -22.95 -1.31
CA LEU A 277 -5.26 -22.92 -2.30
C LEU A 277 -5.42 -24.08 -3.30
N PRO A 278 -5.15 -23.87 -4.60
CA PRO A 278 -4.98 -24.98 -5.53
C PRO A 278 -3.80 -25.88 -5.11
N ASP A 279 -3.94 -27.19 -5.30
CA ASP A 279 -2.99 -28.22 -4.89
C ASP A 279 -1.54 -27.94 -5.35
N PHE A 280 -1.37 -27.41 -6.57
CA PHE A 280 -0.03 -27.08 -7.08
C PHE A 280 0.70 -26.03 -6.23
N VAL A 281 -0.04 -25.09 -5.61
CA VAL A 281 0.55 -24.06 -4.73
C VAL A 281 1.05 -24.69 -3.43
N ASP A 282 0.28 -25.62 -2.86
CA ASP A 282 0.71 -26.37 -1.66
C ASP A 282 1.96 -27.20 -1.95
N ARG A 283 1.99 -27.90 -3.10
CA ARG A 283 3.20 -28.62 -3.56
C ARG A 283 4.40 -27.70 -3.78
N MET A 284 4.19 -26.46 -4.26
CA MET A 284 5.27 -25.46 -4.38
C MET A 284 5.83 -25.08 -3.01
N ILE A 285 4.94 -24.82 -2.03
CA ILE A 285 5.34 -24.49 -0.65
C ILE A 285 6.15 -25.63 -0.03
N GLU A 286 5.72 -26.87 -0.17
CA GLU A 286 6.43 -28.06 0.31
C GLU A 286 7.83 -28.22 -0.30
N LYS A 287 7.98 -27.85 -1.59
CA LYS A 287 9.26 -27.85 -2.29
C LYS A 287 10.11 -26.59 -2.04
N ASN A 288 9.73 -25.70 -1.13
CA ASN A 288 10.40 -24.43 -0.84
C ASN A 288 10.52 -23.50 -2.05
N LEU A 289 9.55 -23.57 -2.99
CA LEU A 289 9.42 -22.65 -4.12
C LEU A 289 8.59 -21.44 -3.69
N LEU A 290 9.16 -20.60 -2.82
CA LEU A 290 8.43 -19.58 -2.03
C LEU A 290 8.42 -18.19 -2.66
N GLY A 291 8.87 -18.03 -3.89
CA GLY A 291 8.98 -16.73 -4.55
C GLY A 291 10.35 -16.08 -4.41
N LYS A 292 10.37 -14.75 -4.41
CA LYS A 292 11.62 -13.95 -4.44
C LYS A 292 12.60 -14.30 -3.32
N LYS A 293 12.12 -14.58 -2.12
CA LYS A 293 12.97 -14.90 -0.97
C LYS A 293 13.72 -16.24 -1.11
N ALA A 294 13.17 -17.16 -1.91
CA ALA A 294 13.80 -18.44 -2.24
C ALA A 294 14.46 -18.42 -3.63
N ASN A 295 14.47 -17.26 -4.33
CA ASN A 295 14.90 -17.08 -5.72
C ASN A 295 14.14 -17.97 -6.73
N SER A 296 13.04 -18.57 -6.33
CA SER A 296 12.18 -19.43 -7.14
C SER A 296 10.75 -19.43 -6.58
N GLY A 297 9.78 -19.22 -7.45
CA GLY A 297 8.36 -19.20 -7.16
C GLY A 297 7.57 -19.48 -8.42
N PHE A 298 6.50 -18.75 -8.70
CA PHE A 298 5.83 -18.84 -10.00
C PHE A 298 6.75 -18.44 -11.14
N TYR A 299 7.64 -17.50 -10.87
CA TYR A 299 8.66 -17.06 -11.81
C TYR A 299 10.06 -17.28 -11.24
N LYS A 300 10.98 -17.57 -12.15
CA LYS A 300 12.41 -17.69 -11.89
C LYS A 300 13.19 -16.94 -12.95
N THR A 301 14.32 -16.37 -12.58
CA THR A 301 15.25 -15.76 -13.54
C THR A 301 16.56 -16.53 -13.48
N ASP A 302 16.90 -17.18 -14.58
CA ASP A 302 18.18 -17.83 -14.76
C ASP A 302 19.12 -16.92 -15.55
N LEU A 303 20.42 -17.17 -15.44
CA LEU A 303 21.45 -16.53 -16.26
C LEU A 303 21.95 -17.55 -17.29
N THR A 304 22.00 -17.14 -18.55
CA THR A 304 22.68 -17.92 -19.61
C THR A 304 24.20 -17.87 -19.40
N PRO A 305 24.98 -18.75 -20.08
CA PRO A 305 26.43 -18.67 -20.03
C PRO A 305 27.01 -17.29 -20.39
N ASP A 306 26.32 -16.53 -21.23
CA ASP A 306 26.68 -15.18 -21.68
C ASP A 306 26.11 -14.10 -20.75
N TRP A 307 25.67 -14.44 -19.53
CA TRP A 307 25.11 -13.54 -18.51
C TRP A 307 23.81 -12.83 -18.92
N GLN A 308 23.08 -13.33 -19.90
CA GLN A 308 21.76 -12.82 -20.23
C GLN A 308 20.71 -13.37 -19.26
N LYS A 309 19.77 -12.54 -18.87
CA LYS A 309 18.66 -12.93 -17.98
C LYS A 309 17.55 -13.59 -18.78
N VAL A 310 17.28 -14.85 -18.51
CA VAL A 310 16.14 -15.60 -19.06
C VAL A 310 15.09 -15.76 -17.97
N ARG A 311 13.90 -15.24 -18.23
CA ARG A 311 12.75 -15.43 -17.36
C ARG A 311 12.11 -16.77 -17.67
N LYS A 312 11.85 -17.54 -16.62
CA LYS A 312 11.11 -18.79 -16.68
C LYS A 312 9.86 -18.72 -15.83
N VAL A 313 8.88 -19.52 -16.17
CA VAL A 313 7.63 -19.70 -15.46
C VAL A 313 7.45 -21.16 -15.12
N ILE A 314 6.86 -21.43 -13.94
CA ILE A 314 6.59 -22.79 -13.50
C ILE A 314 5.34 -23.33 -14.19
N ASP A 315 5.39 -24.60 -14.58
CA ASP A 315 4.22 -25.36 -15.02
C ASP A 315 3.48 -25.90 -13.78
N PRO A 316 2.18 -25.63 -13.58
CA PRO A 316 1.44 -26.05 -12.40
C PRO A 316 1.35 -27.56 -12.20
N ASP A 317 1.35 -28.35 -13.28
CA ASP A 317 1.18 -29.81 -13.21
C ASP A 317 2.49 -30.51 -12.85
N SER A 318 3.57 -30.20 -13.57
CA SER A 318 4.88 -30.84 -13.39
C SER A 318 5.76 -30.17 -12.33
N LEU A 319 5.53 -28.90 -12.01
CA LEU A 319 6.39 -28.01 -11.24
C LEU A 319 7.80 -27.85 -11.87
N GLU A 320 7.91 -28.00 -13.17
CA GLU A 320 9.13 -27.71 -13.92
C GLU A 320 9.08 -26.30 -14.51
N TYR A 321 10.26 -25.70 -14.70
CA TYR A 321 10.36 -24.36 -15.27
C TYR A 321 10.60 -24.41 -16.77
N HIS A 322 9.75 -23.73 -17.54
CA HIS A 322 9.92 -23.51 -18.97
C HIS A 322 10.14 -22.02 -19.29
N GLU A 323 10.54 -21.71 -20.51
CA GLU A 323 10.71 -20.32 -20.93
C GLU A 323 9.39 -19.55 -20.90
N TYR A 324 9.48 -18.26 -20.57
CA TYR A 324 8.32 -17.37 -20.54
C TYR A 324 7.85 -17.08 -21.97
N ASP A 325 6.61 -17.44 -22.27
CA ASP A 325 5.94 -17.11 -23.52
C ASP A 325 4.95 -15.94 -23.26
N PRO A 326 5.08 -14.81 -23.99
CA PRO A 326 4.15 -13.69 -23.83
C PRO A 326 2.75 -14.06 -24.29
N PRO A 327 1.73 -13.86 -23.45
CA PRO A 327 0.35 -14.20 -23.81
C PRO A 327 -0.23 -13.20 -24.81
N GLU A 328 -1.07 -13.70 -25.70
CA GLU A 328 -1.77 -12.90 -26.69
C GLU A 328 -3.30 -13.11 -26.60
N PHE A 329 -4.00 -12.02 -26.22
CA PHE A 329 -5.45 -11.94 -26.28
C PHE A 329 -5.86 -10.72 -27.09
N PRO A 330 -6.77 -10.86 -28.09
CA PRO A 330 -7.27 -9.74 -28.88
C PRO A 330 -7.84 -8.61 -28.02
N ALA A 331 -8.70 -8.91 -27.05
CA ALA A 331 -9.30 -7.92 -26.16
C ALA A 331 -8.25 -7.15 -25.34
N LEU A 332 -7.23 -7.86 -24.82
CA LEU A 332 -6.12 -7.25 -24.09
C LEU A 332 -5.28 -6.33 -24.99
N ASN A 333 -5.03 -6.74 -26.22
CA ASN A 333 -4.25 -5.95 -27.18
C ASN A 333 -5.00 -4.69 -27.62
N GLU A 334 -6.33 -4.74 -27.79
CA GLU A 334 -7.15 -3.56 -28.04
C GLU A 334 -7.18 -2.65 -26.81
N ALA A 335 -7.41 -3.19 -25.62
CA ALA A 335 -7.42 -2.40 -24.39
C ALA A 335 -6.09 -1.64 -24.16
N LYS A 336 -4.94 -2.24 -24.49
CA LYS A 336 -3.62 -1.58 -24.38
C LYS A 336 -3.47 -0.32 -25.23
N LYS A 337 -4.24 -0.17 -26.33
CA LYS A 337 -4.20 0.99 -27.23
C LYS A 337 -4.98 2.19 -26.70
N ILE A 338 -5.88 1.96 -25.77
CA ILE A 338 -6.76 2.98 -25.17
C ILE A 338 -5.95 3.85 -24.19
N ALA A 339 -6.28 5.14 -24.09
CA ALA A 339 -5.52 6.08 -23.27
C ALA A 339 -5.88 5.99 -21.78
N THR A 340 -7.17 6.02 -21.44
CA THR A 340 -7.65 6.12 -20.05
C THR A 340 -7.85 4.75 -19.42
N LEU A 341 -7.57 4.64 -18.13
CA LEU A 341 -7.72 3.39 -17.40
C LEU A 341 -9.17 2.87 -17.35
N PRO A 342 -10.19 3.69 -17.07
CA PRO A 342 -11.60 3.24 -17.10
C PRO A 342 -12.01 2.60 -18.43
N GLU A 343 -11.64 3.24 -19.54
CA GLU A 343 -11.96 2.72 -20.87
C GLU A 343 -11.18 1.44 -21.21
N LYS A 344 -9.91 1.32 -20.77
CA LYS A 344 -9.13 0.08 -20.88
C LYS A 344 -9.82 -1.08 -20.18
N MET A 345 -10.20 -0.88 -18.90
CA MET A 345 -10.89 -1.89 -18.10
C MET A 345 -12.20 -2.30 -18.78
N LYS A 346 -13.01 -1.32 -19.20
CA LYS A 346 -14.28 -1.56 -19.88
C LYS A 346 -14.09 -2.35 -21.17
N ALA A 347 -13.11 -1.99 -21.99
CA ALA A 347 -12.82 -2.70 -23.24
C ALA A 347 -12.38 -4.15 -23.01
N LEU A 348 -11.58 -4.41 -21.95
CA LEU A 348 -11.15 -5.75 -21.61
C LEU A 348 -12.31 -6.61 -21.11
N VAL A 349 -13.04 -6.17 -20.07
CA VAL A 349 -14.05 -7.00 -19.40
C VAL A 349 -15.33 -7.24 -20.23
N TYR A 350 -15.60 -6.42 -21.23
CA TYR A 350 -16.69 -6.62 -22.19
C TYR A 350 -16.23 -7.19 -23.53
N GLY A 351 -14.94 -7.58 -23.63
CA GLY A 351 -14.41 -8.31 -24.78
C GLY A 351 -15.09 -9.70 -24.94
N ARG A 352 -14.74 -10.39 -26.02
CA ARG A 352 -15.40 -11.66 -26.40
C ARG A 352 -14.44 -12.84 -26.52
N ASP A 353 -13.19 -12.67 -26.18
CA ASP A 353 -12.23 -13.76 -26.18
C ASP A 353 -12.11 -14.42 -24.80
N LYS A 354 -11.44 -15.55 -24.73
CA LYS A 354 -11.22 -16.31 -23.49
C LYS A 354 -10.59 -15.46 -22.38
N GLY A 355 -9.65 -14.58 -22.72
CA GLY A 355 -9.01 -13.69 -21.75
C GLY A 355 -9.98 -12.67 -21.16
N ALA A 356 -10.85 -12.10 -22.00
CA ALA A 356 -11.90 -11.17 -21.54
C ALA A 356 -12.94 -11.86 -20.65
N GLU A 357 -13.36 -13.06 -21.01
CA GLU A 357 -14.31 -13.86 -20.21
C GLU A 357 -13.72 -14.21 -18.84
N PHE A 358 -12.46 -14.63 -18.82
CA PHE A 358 -11.74 -14.88 -17.57
C PHE A 358 -11.59 -13.61 -16.71
N ALA A 359 -11.17 -12.51 -17.32
CA ALA A 359 -11.01 -11.21 -16.62
C ALA A 359 -12.34 -10.73 -16.02
N TRP A 360 -13.44 -10.87 -16.78
CA TRP A 360 -14.78 -10.56 -16.29
C TRP A 360 -15.18 -11.43 -15.09
N ARG A 361 -14.98 -12.74 -15.18
CA ARG A 361 -15.36 -13.69 -14.13
C ARG A 361 -14.64 -13.38 -12.82
N VAL A 362 -13.32 -13.28 -12.84
CA VAL A 362 -12.52 -12.92 -11.66
C VAL A 362 -12.95 -11.57 -11.10
N LEU A 363 -13.17 -10.57 -11.96
CA LEU A 363 -13.57 -9.25 -11.50
C LEU A 363 -14.96 -9.26 -10.86
N ALA A 364 -15.96 -9.86 -11.53
CA ALA A 364 -17.33 -9.92 -11.03
C ALA A 364 -17.41 -10.55 -9.62
N GLU A 365 -16.74 -11.68 -9.41
CA GLU A 365 -16.70 -12.36 -8.11
C GLU A 365 -16.01 -11.49 -7.04
N ASN A 366 -14.92 -10.79 -7.37
CA ASN A 366 -14.25 -9.87 -6.46
C ASN A 366 -15.13 -8.67 -6.05
N LEU A 367 -15.85 -8.07 -7.01
CA LEU A 367 -16.72 -6.92 -6.76
C LEU A 367 -17.91 -7.31 -5.86
N ILE A 368 -18.53 -8.46 -6.13
CA ILE A 368 -19.61 -9.02 -5.29
C ILE A 368 -19.08 -9.29 -3.88
N TYR A 369 -17.91 -9.91 -3.77
CA TYR A 369 -17.29 -10.18 -2.47
C TYR A 369 -17.01 -8.91 -1.69
N ALA A 370 -16.40 -7.90 -2.31
CA ALA A 370 -16.08 -6.63 -1.67
C ALA A 370 -17.33 -5.95 -1.07
N VAL A 371 -18.43 -5.90 -1.84
CA VAL A 371 -19.66 -5.27 -1.33
C VAL A 371 -20.31 -6.10 -0.23
N ASN A 372 -20.24 -7.44 -0.28
CA ASN A 372 -20.79 -8.30 0.78
C ASN A 372 -20.06 -8.12 2.12
N ARG A 373 -18.79 -7.71 2.08
CA ARG A 373 -18.00 -7.47 3.31
C ARG A 373 -18.34 -6.18 4.04
N ILE A 374 -19.19 -5.32 3.49
CA ILE A 374 -19.75 -4.16 4.20
C ILE A 374 -21.06 -4.59 4.89
N PRO A 375 -21.24 -4.37 6.20
CA PRO A 375 -20.36 -3.68 7.14
C PRO A 375 -19.45 -4.62 7.97
N GLU A 376 -19.15 -5.84 7.54
CA GLU A 376 -18.42 -6.85 8.32
C GLU A 376 -16.97 -6.41 8.61
N ILE A 377 -16.20 -6.03 7.59
CA ILE A 377 -14.77 -5.72 7.72
C ILE A 377 -14.50 -4.22 7.80
N ALA A 378 -15.37 -3.40 7.21
CA ALA A 378 -15.31 -1.94 7.19
C ALA A 378 -16.71 -1.36 7.00
N ASP A 379 -16.93 -0.11 7.41
CA ASP A 379 -18.26 0.52 7.34
C ASP A 379 -18.58 1.15 5.99
N SER A 380 -17.57 1.45 5.17
CA SER A 380 -17.78 2.17 3.91
C SER A 380 -17.03 1.58 2.73
N VAL A 381 -17.48 1.89 1.53
CA VAL A 381 -16.79 1.58 0.26
C VAL A 381 -15.41 2.25 0.20
N VAL A 382 -15.25 3.42 0.84
CA VAL A 382 -14.01 4.22 0.85
C VAL A 382 -12.90 3.48 1.55
N GLU A 383 -13.18 2.82 2.68
CA GLU A 383 -12.19 2.06 3.44
C GLU A 383 -11.65 0.87 2.62
N ILE A 384 -12.54 0.13 1.95
CA ILE A 384 -12.15 -1.00 1.12
C ILE A 384 -11.33 -0.54 -0.09
N ASP A 385 -11.76 0.52 -0.79
CA ASP A 385 -11.03 1.05 -1.93
C ASP A 385 -9.63 1.55 -1.53
N ASN A 386 -9.54 2.30 -0.43
CA ASN A 386 -8.27 2.79 0.09
C ASN A 386 -7.36 1.66 0.55
N ALA A 387 -7.91 0.63 1.20
CA ALA A 387 -7.14 -0.55 1.60
C ALA A 387 -6.47 -1.23 0.38
N MET A 388 -7.21 -1.39 -0.72
CA MET A 388 -6.67 -2.00 -1.93
C MET A 388 -5.68 -1.06 -2.67
N LYS A 389 -5.97 0.23 -2.76
CA LYS A 389 -5.06 1.22 -3.37
C LYS A 389 -3.75 1.34 -2.59
N TRP A 390 -3.80 1.40 -1.27
CA TRP A 390 -2.63 1.68 -0.44
C TRP A 390 -1.89 0.42 0.04
N GLY A 391 -2.59 -0.74 0.10
CA GLY A 391 -2.03 -2.02 0.54
C GLY A 391 -1.59 -2.94 -0.60
N PHE A 392 -2.23 -2.84 -1.77
CA PHE A 392 -1.90 -3.63 -2.96
C PHE A 392 -1.43 -2.78 -4.16
N ASN A 393 -1.27 -1.47 -3.97
CA ASN A 393 -0.88 -0.52 -5.02
C ASN A 393 -1.81 -0.54 -6.25
N PHE A 394 -3.10 -0.73 -6.07
CA PHE A 394 -4.07 -0.57 -7.14
C PHE A 394 -4.27 0.91 -7.46
N GLU A 395 -4.47 1.25 -8.72
CA GLU A 395 -4.83 2.60 -9.14
C GLU A 395 -6.27 2.94 -8.79
N MET A 396 -7.15 1.92 -8.82
CA MET A 396 -8.56 2.00 -8.43
C MET A 396 -8.89 0.85 -7.50
N GLY A 397 -9.64 1.15 -6.43
CA GLY A 397 -10.21 0.12 -5.57
C GLY A 397 -11.39 -0.60 -6.25
N PRO A 398 -12.00 -1.61 -5.58
CA PRO A 398 -13.10 -2.38 -6.13
C PRO A 398 -14.30 -1.54 -6.57
N PHE A 399 -14.74 -0.59 -5.76
CA PHE A 399 -15.92 0.25 -6.06
C PHE A 399 -15.63 1.33 -7.10
N GLU A 400 -14.43 1.92 -7.08
CA GLU A 400 -13.96 2.80 -8.15
C GLU A 400 -13.88 2.05 -9.49
N THR A 401 -13.41 0.79 -9.47
CA THR A 401 -13.37 -0.09 -10.64
C THR A 401 -14.78 -0.42 -11.14
N TRP A 402 -15.72 -0.68 -10.23
CA TRP A 402 -17.10 -0.96 -10.59
C TRP A 402 -17.76 0.24 -11.28
N ASP A 403 -17.53 1.44 -10.75
CA ASP A 403 -17.97 2.68 -11.40
C ASP A 403 -17.32 2.89 -12.78
N ALA A 404 -16.04 2.55 -12.91
CA ALA A 404 -15.30 2.69 -14.16
C ALA A 404 -15.83 1.81 -15.30
N ILE A 405 -16.23 0.56 -14.97
CA ILE A 405 -16.82 -0.35 -15.96
C ILE A 405 -18.31 -0.12 -16.20
N GLY A 406 -18.97 0.69 -15.36
CA GLY A 406 -20.39 1.02 -15.43
C GLY A 406 -21.25 0.11 -14.55
N LEU A 407 -21.70 0.64 -13.40
CA LEU A 407 -22.43 -0.12 -12.39
C LEU A 407 -23.72 -0.77 -12.95
N PRO A 408 -24.66 -0.06 -13.61
CA PRO A 408 -25.88 -0.70 -14.11
C PRO A 408 -25.64 -1.77 -15.18
N ASP A 409 -24.73 -1.49 -16.13
CA ASP A 409 -24.43 -2.41 -17.24
C ASP A 409 -23.78 -3.71 -16.71
N SER A 410 -22.85 -3.57 -15.76
CA SER A 410 -22.16 -4.70 -15.15
C SER A 410 -23.09 -5.54 -14.28
N VAL A 411 -24.02 -4.92 -13.54
CA VAL A 411 -25.03 -5.64 -12.75
C VAL A 411 -25.95 -6.43 -13.66
N ALA A 412 -26.44 -5.84 -14.74
CA ALA A 412 -27.27 -6.55 -15.72
C ALA A 412 -26.53 -7.73 -16.36
N LYS A 413 -25.21 -7.58 -16.63
CA LYS A 413 -24.39 -8.67 -17.13
C LYS A 413 -24.16 -9.74 -16.05
N MET A 414 -23.89 -9.37 -14.80
CA MET A 414 -23.76 -10.31 -13.69
C MET A 414 -25.03 -11.18 -13.53
N GLU A 415 -26.21 -10.56 -13.52
CA GLU A 415 -27.49 -11.27 -13.42
C GLU A 415 -27.72 -12.22 -14.62
N LYS A 416 -27.41 -11.77 -15.84
CA LYS A 416 -27.47 -12.59 -17.04
C LYS A 416 -26.53 -13.81 -16.97
N ASP A 417 -25.35 -13.62 -16.41
CA ASP A 417 -24.31 -14.65 -16.27
C ASP A 417 -24.57 -15.56 -15.02
N GLY A 418 -25.67 -15.30 -14.28
CA GLY A 418 -26.11 -16.14 -13.16
C GLY A 418 -25.49 -15.80 -11.80
N TYR A 419 -24.83 -14.66 -11.65
CA TYR A 419 -24.29 -14.23 -10.37
C TYR A 419 -25.38 -13.69 -9.44
N ALA A 420 -25.28 -14.01 -8.16
CA ALA A 420 -26.15 -13.47 -7.11
C ALA A 420 -25.68 -12.05 -6.74
N VAL A 421 -26.15 -11.03 -7.47
CA VAL A 421 -25.86 -9.64 -7.16
C VAL A 421 -26.49 -9.26 -5.82
N PRO A 422 -25.74 -8.67 -4.86
CA PRO A 422 -26.24 -8.30 -3.55
C PRO A 422 -27.41 -7.31 -3.63
N GLU A 423 -28.48 -7.57 -2.84
CA GLU A 423 -29.73 -6.79 -2.89
C GLU A 423 -29.50 -5.30 -2.65
N LYS A 424 -28.61 -4.94 -1.73
CA LYS A 424 -28.26 -3.52 -1.45
C LYS A 424 -27.74 -2.76 -2.65
N VAL A 425 -27.09 -3.44 -3.63
CA VAL A 425 -26.65 -2.82 -4.89
C VAL A 425 -27.83 -2.60 -5.82
N LYS A 426 -28.76 -3.56 -5.88
CA LYS A 426 -29.98 -3.41 -6.68
C LYS A 426 -30.88 -2.31 -6.14
N GLU A 427 -31.05 -2.24 -4.82
CA GLU A 427 -31.78 -1.16 -4.14
C GLU A 427 -31.16 0.22 -4.45
N MET A 428 -29.83 0.31 -4.41
CA MET A 428 -29.10 1.53 -4.77
C MET A 428 -29.43 1.97 -6.20
N ILE A 429 -29.33 1.05 -7.17
CA ILE A 429 -29.65 1.36 -8.58
C ILE A 429 -31.13 1.74 -8.74
N ALA A 430 -32.04 1.00 -8.10
CA ALA A 430 -33.47 1.28 -8.15
C ALA A 430 -33.85 2.65 -7.56
N SER A 431 -33.06 3.16 -6.59
CA SER A 431 -33.24 4.53 -6.06
C SER A 431 -32.70 5.63 -6.98
N GLY A 432 -32.13 5.28 -8.14
CA GLY A 432 -31.55 6.21 -9.10
C GLY A 432 -30.06 6.49 -8.86
N CYS A 433 -29.43 5.85 -7.88
CA CYS A 433 -27.99 5.98 -7.63
C CYS A 433 -27.24 4.93 -8.47
N THR A 434 -26.61 5.38 -9.54
CA THR A 434 -25.97 4.52 -10.55
C THR A 434 -24.44 4.46 -10.44
N ARG A 435 -23.86 5.03 -9.37
CA ARG A 435 -22.42 5.07 -9.09
C ARG A 435 -22.17 5.05 -7.60
N PHE A 436 -21.09 4.41 -7.18
CA PHE A 436 -20.65 4.45 -5.77
C PHE A 436 -20.06 5.81 -5.40
N TYR A 437 -19.44 6.50 -6.35
CA TYR A 437 -18.85 7.83 -6.13
C TYR A 437 -19.42 8.87 -7.06
N LYS A 438 -19.61 10.08 -6.52
CA LYS A 438 -19.89 11.28 -7.32
C LYS A 438 -18.99 12.44 -6.91
N LEU A 439 -18.71 13.31 -7.85
CA LEU A 439 -18.05 14.60 -7.61
C LEU A 439 -19.10 15.69 -7.75
N GLU A 440 -19.25 16.53 -6.75
CA GLU A 440 -20.19 17.63 -6.73
C GLU A 440 -19.57 18.83 -6.03
N ASN A 441 -19.53 19.98 -6.70
CA ASN A 441 -18.90 21.22 -6.21
C ASN A 441 -17.45 21.05 -5.73
N GLY A 442 -16.66 20.21 -6.42
CA GLY A 442 -15.28 19.89 -6.04
C GLY A 442 -15.11 18.92 -4.86
N LEU A 443 -16.21 18.52 -4.23
CA LEU A 443 -16.23 17.55 -3.15
C LEU A 443 -16.58 16.16 -3.66
N ARG A 444 -15.87 15.15 -3.16
CA ARG A 444 -16.13 13.76 -3.48
C ARG A 444 -17.10 13.17 -2.47
N TYR A 445 -18.13 12.49 -2.95
CA TYR A 445 -19.12 11.78 -2.15
C TYR A 445 -19.08 10.30 -2.48
N PHE A 446 -19.42 9.48 -1.49
CA PHE A 446 -19.58 8.03 -1.66
C PHE A 446 -21.00 7.62 -1.26
N TYR A 447 -21.52 6.56 -1.87
CA TYR A 447 -22.80 5.98 -1.46
C TYR A 447 -22.64 5.18 -0.17
N ASP A 448 -23.32 5.60 0.87
CA ASP A 448 -23.38 4.93 2.16
C ASP A 448 -24.59 3.99 2.19
N PHE A 449 -24.33 2.70 2.35
CA PHE A 449 -25.40 1.69 2.38
C PHE A 449 -26.27 1.78 3.64
N GLY A 450 -25.74 2.31 4.75
CA GLY A 450 -26.50 2.51 5.99
C GLY A 450 -27.44 3.69 5.89
N ALA A 451 -26.96 4.81 5.38
CA ALA A 451 -27.76 6.01 5.15
C ALA A 451 -28.66 5.90 3.89
N LYS A 452 -28.36 4.97 2.99
CA LYS A 452 -28.98 4.81 1.65
C LYS A 452 -28.94 6.11 0.82
N ASP A 453 -27.87 6.87 0.98
CA ASP A 453 -27.64 8.15 0.29
C ASP A 453 -26.14 8.46 0.22
N TYR A 454 -25.80 9.50 -0.57
CA TYR A 454 -24.43 9.96 -0.69
C TYR A 454 -23.97 10.74 0.55
N GLN A 455 -22.82 10.35 1.07
CA GLN A 455 -22.13 11.04 2.16
C GLN A 455 -20.80 11.63 1.65
N PRO A 456 -20.35 12.79 2.19
CA PRO A 456 -19.06 13.33 1.79
C PRO A 456 -17.92 12.42 2.24
N VAL A 457 -16.96 12.17 1.34
CA VAL A 457 -15.73 11.51 1.72
C VAL A 457 -14.99 12.42 2.70
N GLN A 458 -14.76 11.92 3.91
CA GLN A 458 -14.00 12.65 4.91
C GLN A 458 -12.53 12.74 4.43
N VAL A 459 -12.09 13.96 4.21
CA VAL A 459 -10.68 14.24 3.91
C VAL A 459 -10.13 14.94 5.13
N SER A 460 -8.98 14.48 5.61
CA SER A 460 -8.30 15.15 6.72
C SER A 460 -8.04 16.62 6.38
N GLU A 461 -8.33 17.52 7.31
CA GLU A 461 -8.04 18.96 7.17
C GLU A 461 -6.54 19.22 6.90
N ASN A 462 -5.68 18.25 7.23
CA ASN A 462 -4.24 18.31 7.01
C ASN A 462 -3.82 17.88 5.58
N ILE A 463 -4.76 17.43 4.74
CA ILE A 463 -4.49 16.97 3.37
C ILE A 463 -5.19 17.87 2.38
N LEU A 464 -4.42 18.63 1.61
CA LEU A 464 -4.94 19.42 0.49
C LEU A 464 -4.99 18.55 -0.77
N SER A 465 -6.09 18.63 -1.52
CA SER A 465 -6.21 18.02 -2.85
C SER A 465 -6.01 19.10 -3.92
N LEU A 466 -4.91 19.00 -4.68
CA LEU A 466 -4.67 19.92 -5.80
C LEU A 466 -5.76 19.82 -6.86
N GLU A 467 -6.32 18.63 -7.09
CA GLU A 467 -7.43 18.44 -8.03
C GLU A 467 -8.70 19.17 -7.55
N ALA A 468 -9.03 19.05 -6.27
CA ALA A 468 -10.18 19.78 -5.68
C ALA A 468 -9.97 21.28 -5.75
N LEU A 469 -8.79 21.80 -5.39
CA LEU A 469 -8.45 23.21 -5.48
C LEU A 469 -8.52 23.72 -6.93
N LYS A 470 -7.99 22.98 -7.89
CA LYS A 470 -8.10 23.33 -9.31
C LYS A 470 -9.55 23.40 -9.79
N SER A 471 -10.38 22.46 -9.34
CA SER A 471 -11.82 22.41 -9.68
C SER A 471 -12.61 23.53 -9.00
N ALA A 472 -12.19 23.98 -7.81
CA ALA A 472 -12.77 25.12 -7.10
C ALA A 472 -12.35 26.49 -7.67
N GLY A 473 -11.47 26.53 -8.68
CA GLY A 473 -11.04 27.77 -9.33
C GLY A 473 -9.78 28.41 -8.76
N ASN A 474 -9.07 27.71 -7.87
CA ASN A 474 -7.86 28.21 -7.20
C ASN A 474 -6.60 28.21 -8.11
N LYS A 475 -6.74 28.03 -9.41
CA LYS A 475 -5.63 28.16 -10.37
C LYS A 475 -5.31 29.64 -10.62
N ILE A 476 -4.09 30.04 -10.32
CA ILE A 476 -3.57 31.40 -10.57
C ILE A 476 -3.09 31.49 -12.03
N LYS A 477 -2.27 30.53 -12.45
CA LYS A 477 -1.72 30.46 -13.82
C LYS A 477 -1.52 29.00 -14.23
N THR A 478 -1.65 28.71 -15.51
CA THR A 478 -1.45 27.36 -16.07
C THR A 478 -0.75 27.47 -17.43
N THR A 479 0.20 26.56 -17.67
CA THR A 479 0.81 26.28 -18.97
C THR A 479 0.53 24.82 -19.37
N ASP A 480 1.06 24.36 -20.49
CA ASP A 480 0.95 22.95 -20.89
C ASP A 480 1.75 22.03 -19.94
N SER A 481 2.77 22.55 -19.27
CA SER A 481 3.72 21.78 -18.47
C SER A 481 3.57 21.95 -16.95
N ALA A 482 2.95 23.04 -16.48
CA ALA A 482 2.83 23.33 -15.05
C ALA A 482 1.62 24.20 -14.70
N SER A 483 1.20 24.19 -13.43
CA SER A 483 0.19 25.09 -12.86
C SER A 483 0.67 25.72 -11.58
N LEU A 484 0.32 26.98 -11.37
CA LEU A 484 0.43 27.68 -10.08
C LEU A 484 -0.95 27.70 -9.43
N ILE A 485 -1.05 27.16 -8.22
CA ILE A 485 -2.30 26.91 -7.49
C ILE A 485 -2.22 27.60 -6.14
N ASP A 486 -3.27 28.34 -5.78
CA ASP A 486 -3.42 28.92 -4.45
C ASP A 486 -3.84 27.80 -3.47
N LEU A 487 -3.02 27.57 -2.42
CA LEU A 487 -3.29 26.60 -1.36
C LEU A 487 -4.06 27.20 -0.17
N GLY A 488 -4.26 28.52 -0.15
CA GLY A 488 -4.72 29.28 0.99
C GLY A 488 -3.58 29.75 1.88
N ASP A 489 -3.89 30.57 2.90
CA ASP A 489 -2.93 31.14 3.87
C ASP A 489 -1.70 31.81 3.23
N ASP A 490 -1.91 32.48 2.10
CA ASP A 490 -0.86 33.12 1.28
C ASP A 490 0.25 32.17 0.80
N VAL A 491 -0.02 30.87 0.70
CA VAL A 491 0.89 29.86 0.17
C VAL A 491 0.45 29.38 -1.19
N VAL A 492 1.37 29.28 -2.14
CA VAL A 492 1.08 28.78 -3.49
C VAL A 492 1.85 27.50 -3.80
N CYS A 493 1.30 26.69 -4.71
CA CYS A 493 1.92 25.43 -5.16
C CYS A 493 2.21 25.49 -6.66
N LEU A 494 3.45 25.20 -7.03
CA LEU A 494 3.85 24.90 -8.40
C LEU A 494 3.77 23.40 -8.63
N GLU A 495 2.81 22.95 -9.47
CA GLU A 495 2.58 21.56 -9.85
C GLU A 495 3.04 21.31 -11.29
N PHE A 496 3.73 20.18 -11.57
CA PHE A 496 4.17 19.77 -12.90
C PHE A 496 3.15 18.81 -13.53
N HIS A 497 2.94 18.92 -14.87
CA HIS A 497 2.01 18.06 -15.62
C HIS A 497 2.67 17.24 -16.73
N THR A 498 3.97 17.39 -16.94
CA THR A 498 4.66 16.63 -17.98
C THR A 498 4.64 15.14 -17.68
N LYS A 499 4.83 14.31 -18.70
CA LYS A 499 4.94 12.86 -18.51
C LYS A 499 6.06 12.54 -17.51
N MET A 500 5.71 11.84 -16.43
CA MET A 500 6.61 11.52 -15.30
C MET A 500 7.18 12.78 -14.62
N ASN A 501 6.53 13.92 -14.72
CA ASN A 501 6.98 15.19 -14.17
C ASN A 501 8.41 15.57 -14.61
N SER A 502 8.78 15.23 -15.86
CA SER A 502 10.09 15.55 -16.42
C SER A 502 10.23 17.06 -16.62
N LEU A 503 11.41 17.60 -16.27
CA LEU A 503 11.70 19.02 -16.36
C LEU A 503 12.07 19.40 -17.79
N ASN A 504 11.25 20.25 -18.42
CA ASN A 504 11.50 20.87 -19.71
C ASN A 504 11.78 22.37 -19.54
N ALA A 505 12.11 23.06 -20.61
CA ALA A 505 12.41 24.51 -20.59
C ALA A 505 11.22 25.32 -20.04
N GLU A 506 9.99 24.99 -20.43
CA GLU A 506 8.77 25.69 -19.99
C GLU A 506 8.59 25.63 -18.45
N ILE A 507 8.87 24.49 -17.82
CA ILE A 507 8.83 24.38 -16.35
C ILE A 507 9.91 25.25 -15.69
N ILE A 508 11.11 25.31 -16.28
CA ILE A 508 12.21 26.11 -15.74
C ILE A 508 11.85 27.61 -15.79
N ASP A 509 11.33 28.06 -16.93
CA ASP A 509 10.89 29.43 -17.12
C ASP A 509 9.71 29.77 -16.20
N PHE A 510 8.73 28.85 -16.08
CA PHE A 510 7.58 29.04 -15.22
C PHE A 510 7.96 29.07 -13.72
N LEU A 511 8.96 28.29 -13.30
CA LEU A 511 9.50 28.36 -11.93
C LEU A 511 10.16 29.74 -11.68
N ALA A 512 10.90 30.30 -12.66
CA ALA A 512 11.48 31.63 -12.53
C ALA A 512 10.39 32.71 -12.34
N GLU A 513 9.35 32.69 -13.20
CA GLU A 513 8.21 33.59 -13.06
C GLU A 513 7.44 33.39 -11.74
N THR A 514 7.33 32.15 -11.28
CA THR A 514 6.66 31.82 -10.01
C THR A 514 7.41 32.42 -8.83
N LEU A 515 8.74 32.37 -8.82
CA LEU A 515 9.56 32.98 -7.75
C LEU A 515 9.35 34.50 -7.68
N GLU A 516 9.26 35.18 -8.83
CA GLU A 516 8.97 36.61 -8.90
C GLU A 516 7.53 36.91 -8.41
N TYR A 517 6.55 36.07 -8.83
CA TYR A 517 5.17 36.20 -8.36
C TYR A 517 5.06 36.07 -6.83
N VAL A 518 5.74 35.09 -6.23
CA VAL A 518 5.69 34.82 -4.78
C VAL A 518 6.29 35.97 -3.99
N ASP A 519 7.38 36.55 -4.44
CA ASP A 519 8.05 37.69 -3.79
C ASP A 519 7.08 38.88 -3.60
N ASP A 520 6.19 39.08 -4.57
CA ASP A 520 5.25 40.19 -4.55
C ASP A 520 3.86 39.86 -3.96
N ASN A 521 3.44 38.58 -3.99
CA ASN A 521 2.02 38.23 -3.80
C ASN A 521 1.76 37.09 -2.80
N ALA A 522 2.76 36.38 -2.29
CA ALA A 522 2.53 35.24 -1.40
C ALA A 522 3.59 35.13 -0.30
N ALA A 523 3.28 34.42 0.77
CA ALA A 523 4.19 34.20 1.89
C ALA A 523 5.15 33.02 1.68
N GLY A 524 4.87 32.12 0.74
CA GLY A 524 5.70 30.93 0.50
C GLY A 524 5.33 30.13 -0.72
N LEU A 525 6.27 29.30 -1.18
CA LEU A 525 6.14 28.43 -2.34
C LEU A 525 6.30 26.96 -1.94
N VAL A 526 5.35 26.13 -2.36
CA VAL A 526 5.48 24.68 -2.40
C VAL A 526 5.76 24.27 -3.85
N ILE A 527 6.80 23.49 -4.08
CA ILE A 527 7.03 22.80 -5.36
C ILE A 527 6.63 21.35 -5.12
N GLY A 528 5.50 20.91 -5.69
CA GLY A 528 4.94 19.61 -5.33
C GLY A 528 3.96 19.08 -6.35
N ASN A 529 3.88 17.74 -6.42
CA ASN A 529 3.00 17.03 -7.32
C ASN A 529 2.18 16.01 -6.53
N GLN A 530 0.88 15.96 -6.78
CA GLN A 530 0.05 14.86 -6.29
C GLN A 530 -0.03 13.79 -7.37
N ALA A 531 0.64 12.65 -7.12
CA ALA A 531 0.54 11.50 -8.01
C ALA A 531 -0.80 10.80 -7.81
N GLY A 532 -1.53 10.62 -8.88
CA GLY A 532 -2.64 9.67 -8.93
C GLY A 532 -2.08 8.25 -9.16
N GLY A 533 -2.58 7.26 -8.41
CA GLY A 533 -2.19 5.86 -8.59
C GLY A 533 -0.86 5.47 -7.96
N MET A 534 -0.07 4.64 -8.63
CA MET A 534 1.26 4.22 -8.17
C MET A 534 2.14 5.43 -7.83
N PRO A 535 3.06 5.32 -6.84
CA PRO A 535 3.89 6.43 -6.42
C PRO A 535 4.56 7.06 -7.64
N GLY A 536 4.01 8.20 -8.08
CA GLY A 536 4.56 9.00 -9.14
C GLY A 536 5.92 9.53 -8.71
N ALA A 537 6.85 9.65 -9.62
CA ALA A 537 8.07 10.36 -9.33
C ALA A 537 7.74 11.83 -9.07
N PHE A 538 8.35 12.43 -8.05
CA PHE A 538 8.34 13.89 -7.88
C PHE A 538 8.77 14.55 -9.20
N SER A 539 9.85 14.06 -9.79
CA SER A 539 10.29 14.33 -11.14
C SER A 539 11.20 13.19 -11.63
N ALA A 540 11.09 12.82 -12.91
CA ALA A 540 12.02 11.91 -13.57
C ALA A 540 13.35 12.59 -13.99
N GLY A 541 13.53 13.86 -13.64
CA GLY A 541 14.66 14.68 -14.05
C GLY A 541 14.45 15.37 -15.40
N ALA A 542 15.53 15.68 -16.11
CA ALA A 542 15.48 16.43 -17.36
C ALA A 542 14.73 15.69 -18.49
N ASP A 543 14.09 16.44 -19.39
CA ASP A 543 13.49 15.92 -20.61
C ASP A 543 14.55 15.40 -21.58
N LEU A 544 14.84 14.09 -21.49
CA LEU A 544 15.83 13.43 -22.34
C LEU A 544 15.46 13.49 -23.83
N LYS A 545 14.18 13.61 -24.18
CA LYS A 545 13.76 13.66 -25.59
C LYS A 545 14.18 15.00 -26.23
N GLY A 546 13.99 16.09 -25.50
CA GLY A 546 14.46 17.42 -25.93
C GLY A 546 15.98 17.47 -26.07
N ILE A 547 16.71 16.94 -25.07
CA ILE A 547 18.18 16.88 -25.06
C ILE A 547 18.68 16.04 -26.25
N LEU A 548 18.13 14.84 -26.48
CA LEU A 548 18.51 13.97 -27.61
C LEU A 548 18.22 14.63 -28.97
N GLY A 549 17.14 15.40 -29.09
CA GLY A 549 16.83 16.18 -30.27
C GLY A 549 17.92 17.22 -30.56
N ALA A 550 18.28 18.01 -29.56
CA ALA A 550 19.34 19.01 -29.65
C ALA A 550 20.70 18.42 -29.99
N VAL A 551 21.06 17.26 -29.39
CA VAL A 551 22.31 16.53 -29.72
C VAL A 551 22.34 16.08 -31.18
N LYS A 552 21.24 15.50 -31.70
CA LYS A 552 21.14 15.03 -33.08
C LYS A 552 21.27 16.17 -34.10
N GLU A 553 20.82 17.35 -33.74
CA GLU A 553 20.86 18.55 -34.57
C GLU A 553 22.13 19.40 -34.35
N GLY A 554 23.03 18.95 -33.46
CA GLY A 554 24.30 19.64 -33.15
C GLY A 554 24.11 20.93 -32.35
N ARG A 555 22.94 21.15 -31.72
CA ARG A 555 22.59 22.36 -30.94
C ARG A 555 23.06 22.25 -29.49
N TYR A 556 24.37 22.09 -29.27
CA TYR A 556 24.93 21.92 -27.93
C TYR A 556 24.80 23.16 -27.07
N ALA A 557 24.83 24.37 -27.68
CA ALA A 557 24.65 25.65 -26.96
C ALA A 557 23.26 25.74 -26.29
N ASP A 558 22.22 25.13 -26.90
CA ASP A 558 20.88 25.11 -26.31
C ASP A 558 20.85 24.27 -25.02
N ILE A 559 21.61 23.15 -25.01
CA ILE A 559 21.73 22.28 -23.83
C ILE A 559 22.48 23.03 -22.70
N GLU A 560 23.57 23.72 -23.03
CA GLU A 560 24.33 24.52 -22.08
C GLU A 560 23.48 25.62 -21.46
N THR A 561 22.75 26.38 -22.29
CA THR A 561 21.79 27.40 -21.83
C THR A 561 20.70 26.83 -20.93
N MET A 562 20.13 25.66 -21.28
CA MET A 562 19.12 25.01 -20.45
C MET A 562 19.67 24.62 -19.07
N VAL A 563 20.90 24.10 -19.01
CA VAL A 563 21.54 23.73 -17.74
C VAL A 563 21.84 24.97 -16.90
N GLU A 564 22.37 26.05 -17.50
CA GLU A 564 22.65 27.31 -16.83
C GLU A 564 21.37 27.95 -16.27
N ASN A 565 20.27 27.95 -17.06
CA ASN A 565 18.97 28.46 -16.63
C ASN A 565 18.44 27.67 -15.44
N LEU A 566 18.47 26.33 -15.50
CA LEU A 566 18.04 25.48 -14.39
C LEU A 566 18.85 25.76 -13.13
N GLN A 567 20.18 25.83 -13.23
CA GLN A 567 21.05 26.10 -12.09
C GLN A 567 20.76 27.49 -11.50
N THR A 568 20.57 28.49 -12.34
CA THR A 568 20.27 29.86 -11.92
C THR A 568 18.94 29.93 -11.17
N VAL A 569 17.88 29.30 -11.70
CA VAL A 569 16.54 29.29 -11.09
C VAL A 569 16.56 28.53 -9.77
N LEU A 570 17.27 27.39 -9.69
CA LEU A 570 17.42 26.64 -8.44
C LEU A 570 18.20 27.44 -7.37
N GLN A 571 19.19 28.23 -7.76
CA GLN A 571 19.88 29.14 -6.84
C GLN A 571 18.96 30.29 -6.36
N LYS A 572 18.15 30.86 -7.25
CA LYS A 572 17.11 31.83 -6.86
C LYS A 572 16.13 31.23 -5.86
N ALA A 573 15.63 30.02 -6.11
CA ALA A 573 14.72 29.31 -5.19
C ALA A 573 15.39 29.02 -3.83
N ARG A 574 16.66 28.60 -3.82
CA ARG A 574 17.42 28.31 -2.59
C ARG A 574 17.64 29.53 -1.71
N PHE A 575 17.83 30.68 -2.29
CA PHE A 575 18.15 31.94 -1.61
C PHE A 575 16.99 32.94 -1.66
N ALA A 576 15.78 32.47 -1.97
CA ALA A 576 14.58 33.29 -1.94
C ALA A 576 14.35 33.92 -0.54
N PRO A 577 13.81 35.15 -0.45
CA PRO A 577 13.54 35.80 0.84
C PRO A 577 12.31 35.21 1.57
N PHE A 578 11.65 34.22 0.97
CA PHE A 578 10.48 33.50 1.48
C PHE A 578 10.75 31.98 1.51
N PRO A 579 9.99 31.21 2.31
CA PRO A 579 10.13 29.75 2.34
C PRO A 579 9.81 29.09 0.99
N VAL A 580 10.71 28.21 0.55
CA VAL A 580 10.48 27.31 -0.61
C VAL A 580 10.61 25.87 -0.14
N VAL A 581 9.55 25.10 -0.29
CA VAL A 581 9.48 23.70 0.13
C VAL A 581 9.24 22.80 -1.07
N ALA A 582 10.13 21.83 -1.31
CA ALA A 582 9.88 20.75 -2.28
C ALA A 582 9.20 19.57 -1.53
N ALA A 583 7.99 19.15 -1.96
CA ALA A 583 7.13 18.20 -1.27
C ALA A 583 6.71 17.03 -2.18
#